data_18ddff0cf5d88f3bec18d0bb4540e3fc
#
_entry.id   18ddff0cf5d88f3bec18d0bb4540e3fc
#
_cell.length_a   1.000
_cell.length_b   1.000
_cell.length_c   1.000
_cell.angle_alpha   90.00
_cell.angle_beta   90.00
_cell.angle_gamma   90.00
#
_symmetry.space_group_name_H-M   'P 1'
#
loop_
_entity.id
_entity.type
_entity.pdbx_description
1 polymer ?
#
loop_
_entity_poly.entity_id
_entity_poly.type
_entity_poly.pdbx_seq_one_letter_code
_entity_poly.pdbx_strand_id
1 'polypeptide(L)'
;MSNRGAYFVANDAILDLAIAFLNSFRAHNPSIPLCLVPFGDDVGGIAALAGEYDFSVWRDQARLGWCDDISRRFHGHAVGQYRKLAIWDGPFDEFVYIDTDTVVLSDIGFAFRLLDRFDFLTSHSDLPDIRRWVWKDSVYAAGALSRRQVSYSANTGFVVSRKPALTPASVEARLPAALALAEHMELSCYEQPLLNYLIVTAGGEYGSLLGVAAATGSWRIPLERWAGDRSLSVRDGRVVGSRTPSLLMHWAGEWARARATGRQIPYVELWEHYRRLREPVG
;
A
#
# COMPACT_ATOMS: atom_id res chain seq x y z
N MET A 1 24.52 -1.45 -8.75
CA MET A 1 23.32 -2.17 -8.27
C MET A 1 22.31 -1.11 -7.88
N SER A 2 21.03 -1.25 -8.28
CA SER A 2 19.97 -0.34 -7.85
C SER A 2 19.80 -0.37 -6.33
N ASN A 3 19.56 0.79 -5.70
CA ASN A 3 19.27 0.90 -4.28
C ASN A 3 17.83 0.46 -4.05
N ARG A 4 17.62 -0.67 -3.34
CA ARG A 4 16.32 -1.30 -3.08
C ARG A 4 15.89 -1.09 -1.65
N GLY A 5 14.60 -0.84 -1.42
CA GLY A 5 14.05 -0.73 -0.09
C GLY A 5 12.53 -0.75 -0.05
N ALA A 6 11.98 -0.57 1.14
CA ALA A 6 10.55 -0.50 1.35
C ALA A 6 10.14 0.80 2.05
N TYR A 7 8.88 1.21 1.83
CA TYR A 7 8.28 2.36 2.51
C TYR A 7 7.00 1.95 3.24
N PHE A 8 6.72 2.63 4.31
CA PHE A 8 5.44 2.61 5.00
C PHE A 8 5.05 4.02 5.45
N VAL A 9 3.76 4.28 5.60
CA VAL A 9 3.23 5.57 6.06
C VAL A 9 2.55 5.37 7.40
N ALA A 10 2.94 6.11 8.43
CA ALA A 10 2.38 5.99 9.78
C ALA A 10 2.48 7.28 10.58
N ASN A 11 1.73 7.34 11.69
CA ASN A 11 1.82 8.32 12.77
C ASN A 11 1.57 7.65 14.13
N ASP A 12 1.72 8.40 15.21
CA ASP A 12 1.60 7.86 16.57
C ASP A 12 0.18 7.38 16.91
N ALA A 13 -0.85 7.86 16.20
CA ALA A 13 -2.24 7.40 16.39
C ALA A 13 -2.45 5.91 16.05
N ILE A 14 -1.54 5.31 15.27
CA ILE A 14 -1.57 3.89 14.87
C ILE A 14 -0.32 3.13 15.33
N LEU A 15 0.29 3.56 16.46
CA LEU A 15 1.55 3.00 16.96
C LEU A 15 1.48 1.47 17.13
N ASP A 16 0.40 0.93 17.67
CA ASP A 16 0.24 -0.53 17.84
C ASP A 16 0.17 -1.28 16.50
N LEU A 17 -0.48 -0.70 15.48
CA LEU A 17 -0.49 -1.26 14.13
C LEU A 17 0.92 -1.24 13.54
N ALA A 18 1.63 -0.13 13.71
CA ALA A 18 3.00 0.03 13.24
C ALA A 18 3.96 -0.99 13.90
N ILE A 19 3.82 -1.27 15.20
CA ILE A 19 4.65 -2.28 15.88
C ILE A 19 4.39 -3.68 15.30
N ALA A 20 3.14 -4.06 15.09
CA ALA A 20 2.81 -5.35 14.48
C ALA A 20 3.37 -5.46 13.04
N PHE A 21 3.23 -4.39 12.25
CA PHE A 21 3.82 -4.28 10.92
C PHE A 21 5.36 -4.43 10.98
N LEU A 22 6.04 -3.65 11.81
CA LEU A 22 7.51 -3.65 11.93
C LEU A 22 8.04 -5.01 12.39
N ASN A 23 7.41 -5.64 13.39
CA ASN A 23 7.76 -6.97 13.85
C ASN A 23 7.64 -8.01 12.74
N SER A 24 6.51 -8.02 12.03
CA SER A 24 6.27 -8.96 10.93
C SER A 24 7.19 -8.69 9.74
N PHE A 25 7.39 -7.41 9.40
CA PHE A 25 8.31 -7.03 8.32
C PHE A 25 9.73 -7.53 8.60
N ARG A 26 10.27 -7.26 9.79
CA ARG A 26 11.63 -7.69 10.16
C ARG A 26 11.78 -9.21 10.33
N ALA A 27 10.72 -9.91 10.74
CA ALA A 27 10.73 -11.37 10.81
C ALA A 27 10.91 -12.02 9.42
N HIS A 28 10.37 -11.42 8.37
CA HIS A 28 10.40 -11.95 7.01
C HIS A 28 11.39 -11.25 6.09
N ASN A 29 11.80 -10.01 6.43
CA ASN A 29 12.64 -9.13 5.59
C ASN A 29 13.73 -8.46 6.44
N PRO A 30 14.64 -9.22 7.09
CA PRO A 30 15.56 -8.67 8.08
C PRO A 30 16.56 -7.66 7.50
N SER A 31 16.89 -7.77 6.22
CA SER A 31 17.94 -6.96 5.57
C SER A 31 17.42 -5.95 4.55
N ILE A 32 16.12 -5.90 4.28
CA ILE A 32 15.57 -4.90 3.33
C ILE A 32 15.52 -3.53 4.01
N PRO A 33 16.20 -2.50 3.48
CA PRO A 33 16.11 -1.15 3.99
C PRO A 33 14.66 -0.67 4.06
N LEU A 34 14.29 0.01 5.15
CA LEU A 34 12.93 0.47 5.40
C LEU A 34 12.93 1.97 5.68
N CYS A 35 11.94 2.70 5.19
CA CYS A 35 11.78 4.13 5.42
C CYS A 35 10.34 4.47 5.82
N LEU A 36 10.20 5.14 6.96
CA LEU A 36 8.94 5.76 7.40
C LEU A 36 8.71 7.06 6.63
N VAL A 37 7.56 7.18 5.98
CA VAL A 37 7.02 8.45 5.51
C VAL A 37 5.99 8.93 6.54
N PRO A 38 6.18 10.10 7.18
CA PRO A 38 5.25 10.63 8.17
C PRO A 38 3.85 10.84 7.60
N PHE A 39 2.83 10.25 8.23
CA PHE A 39 1.42 10.47 7.87
C PHE A 39 0.96 11.90 8.21
N GLY A 40 1.53 12.51 9.22
CA GLY A 40 1.29 13.85 9.72
C GLY A 40 2.48 14.30 10.56
N ASP A 41 2.28 15.26 11.42
CA ASP A 41 3.37 15.82 12.25
C ASP A 41 3.60 15.03 13.54
N ASP A 42 2.60 14.26 13.99
CA ASP A 42 2.63 13.44 15.20
C ASP A 42 3.26 12.07 14.89
N VAL A 43 4.58 11.99 14.93
CA VAL A 43 5.37 10.79 14.59
C VAL A 43 6.52 10.51 15.59
N GLY A 44 6.54 11.20 16.73
CA GLY A 44 7.63 11.10 17.68
C GLY A 44 7.79 9.70 18.28
N GLY A 45 6.69 9.06 18.63
CA GLY A 45 6.66 7.71 19.17
C GLY A 45 7.13 6.66 18.17
N ILE A 46 6.63 6.70 16.94
CA ILE A 46 7.09 5.77 15.88
C ILE A 46 8.56 6.04 15.53
N ALA A 47 8.96 7.31 15.37
CA ALA A 47 10.33 7.66 15.02
C ALA A 47 11.33 7.20 16.08
N ALA A 48 10.95 7.15 17.35
CA ALA A 48 11.79 6.61 18.43
C ALA A 48 12.11 5.11 18.25
N LEU A 49 11.29 4.37 17.53
CA LEU A 49 11.50 2.95 17.20
C LEU A 49 12.53 2.72 16.07
N ALA A 50 13.01 3.79 15.42
CA ALA A 50 13.86 3.68 14.23
C ALA A 50 15.13 2.86 14.47
N GLY A 51 15.79 3.03 15.64
CA GLY A 51 16.98 2.26 15.98
C GLY A 51 16.70 0.78 16.28
N GLU A 52 15.57 0.47 16.90
CA GLU A 52 15.19 -0.91 17.23
C GLU A 52 14.82 -1.72 15.98
N TYR A 53 14.11 -1.08 15.05
CA TYR A 53 13.61 -1.75 13.84
C TYR A 53 14.44 -1.43 12.59
N ASP A 54 15.56 -0.72 12.73
CA ASP A 54 16.49 -0.38 11.63
C ASP A 54 15.76 0.25 10.42
N PHE A 55 15.03 1.34 10.65
CA PHE A 55 14.43 2.12 9.58
C PHE A 55 14.86 3.58 9.61
N SER A 56 14.86 4.23 8.45
CA SER A 56 15.05 5.67 8.33
C SER A 56 13.70 6.41 8.37
N VAL A 57 13.74 7.69 8.74
CA VAL A 57 12.57 8.57 8.72
C VAL A 57 12.76 9.58 7.59
N TRP A 58 11.74 9.73 6.74
CA TRP A 58 11.69 10.73 5.69
C TRP A 58 11.70 12.15 6.27
N ARG A 59 12.58 13.01 5.76
CA ARG A 59 12.82 14.35 6.32
C ARG A 59 12.52 15.52 5.37
N ASP A 60 12.28 15.25 4.10
CA ASP A 60 11.98 16.31 3.12
C ASP A 60 10.56 16.86 3.32
N GLN A 61 10.45 17.90 4.14
CA GLN A 61 9.18 18.56 4.45
C GLN A 61 8.57 19.26 3.21
N ALA A 62 9.39 19.73 2.28
CA ALA A 62 8.89 20.37 1.06
C ALA A 62 8.15 19.33 0.20
N ARG A 63 8.67 18.11 0.11
CA ARG A 63 8.01 17.01 -0.61
C ARG A 63 6.73 16.55 0.08
N LEU A 64 6.72 16.47 1.41
CA LEU A 64 5.51 16.13 2.16
C LEU A 64 4.44 17.24 2.00
N GLY A 65 4.84 18.51 2.06
CA GLY A 65 3.95 19.63 1.82
C GLY A 65 3.33 19.61 0.41
N TRP A 66 4.11 19.26 -0.61
CA TRP A 66 3.60 19.06 -1.97
C TRP A 66 2.52 17.96 -2.04
N CYS A 67 2.70 16.83 -1.34
CA CYS A 67 1.69 15.79 -1.25
C CYS A 67 0.41 16.31 -0.57
N ASP A 68 0.56 17.07 0.51
CA ASP A 68 -0.56 17.68 1.24
C ASP A 68 -1.33 18.68 0.36
N ASP A 69 -0.63 19.45 -0.49
CA ASP A 69 -1.26 20.38 -1.45
C ASP A 69 -2.07 19.65 -2.52
N ILE A 70 -1.58 18.51 -3.03
CA ILE A 70 -2.36 17.65 -3.92
C ILE A 70 -3.62 17.17 -3.22
N SER A 71 -3.50 16.67 -1.98
CA SER A 71 -4.65 16.23 -1.19
C SER A 71 -5.71 17.33 -1.04
N ARG A 72 -5.30 18.56 -0.74
CA ARG A 72 -6.22 19.70 -0.61
C ARG A 72 -7.04 19.97 -1.87
N ARG A 73 -6.47 19.71 -3.05
CA ARG A 73 -7.21 19.88 -4.32
C ARG A 73 -8.35 18.87 -4.49
N PHE A 74 -8.26 17.67 -3.88
CA PHE A 74 -9.30 16.62 -3.95
C PHE A 74 -10.26 16.67 -2.77
N HIS A 75 -9.78 17.02 -1.57
CA HIS A 75 -10.54 16.89 -0.32
C HIS A 75 -10.78 18.20 0.42
N GLY A 76 -10.21 19.31 -0.03
CA GLY A 76 -10.27 20.61 0.67
C GLY A 76 -9.35 20.68 1.92
N HIS A 77 -8.73 19.58 2.33
CA HIS A 77 -7.81 19.50 3.47
C HIS A 77 -6.70 18.48 3.21
N ALA A 78 -5.65 18.53 4.02
CA ALA A 78 -4.57 17.55 3.94
C ALA A 78 -5.03 16.18 4.48
N VAL A 79 -4.73 15.14 3.73
CA VAL A 79 -4.99 13.74 4.05
C VAL A 79 -3.67 12.97 3.94
N GLY A 80 -3.18 12.45 5.05
CA GLY A 80 -1.82 11.89 5.15
C GLY A 80 -1.53 10.73 4.20
N GLN A 81 -2.56 10.00 3.74
CA GLN A 81 -2.41 8.94 2.73
C GLN A 81 -1.78 9.44 1.43
N TYR A 82 -2.00 10.72 1.04
CA TYR A 82 -1.39 11.31 -0.15
C TYR A 82 0.13 11.41 -0.06
N ARG A 83 0.71 11.36 1.15
CA ARG A 83 2.17 11.36 1.33
C ARG A 83 2.84 10.11 0.75
N LYS A 84 2.09 9.06 0.37
CA LYS A 84 2.59 7.97 -0.49
C LYS A 84 3.20 8.48 -1.80
N LEU A 85 2.72 9.59 -2.36
CA LEU A 85 3.28 10.15 -3.60
C LEU A 85 4.75 10.58 -3.47
N ALA A 86 5.24 10.82 -2.24
CA ALA A 86 6.64 11.16 -2.01
C ALA A 86 7.60 10.00 -2.36
N ILE A 87 7.16 8.74 -2.26
CA ILE A 87 8.05 7.58 -2.37
C ILE A 87 8.78 7.49 -3.71
N TRP A 88 8.22 8.04 -4.80
CA TRP A 88 8.87 8.10 -6.11
C TRP A 88 10.00 9.13 -6.19
N ASP A 89 10.19 9.97 -5.17
CA ASP A 89 11.31 10.91 -5.04
C ASP A 89 12.23 10.54 -3.85
N GLY A 90 12.02 9.39 -3.26
CA GLY A 90 12.70 8.90 -2.06
C GLY A 90 14.12 8.36 -2.28
N PRO A 91 14.76 7.80 -1.24
CA PRO A 91 16.11 7.29 -1.31
C PRO A 91 16.28 6.01 -2.17
N PHE A 92 15.23 5.21 -2.39
CA PHE A 92 15.33 3.94 -3.09
C PHE A 92 15.04 4.08 -4.58
N ASP A 93 15.85 3.47 -5.45
CA ASP A 93 15.66 3.46 -6.91
C ASP A 93 14.54 2.50 -7.31
N GLU A 94 14.47 1.34 -6.64
CA GLU A 94 13.41 0.34 -6.74
C GLU A 94 12.84 0.11 -5.34
N PHE A 95 11.53 0.08 -5.21
CA PHE A 95 10.92 0.02 -3.88
C PHE A 95 9.61 -0.76 -3.83
N VAL A 96 9.27 -1.17 -2.62
CA VAL A 96 7.95 -1.68 -2.25
C VAL A 96 7.32 -0.72 -1.24
N TYR A 97 6.10 -0.31 -1.47
CA TYR A 97 5.26 0.36 -0.49
C TYR A 97 4.31 -0.64 0.16
N ILE A 98 4.13 -0.56 1.47
CA ILE A 98 3.20 -1.43 2.22
C ILE A 98 2.41 -0.58 3.22
N ASP A 99 1.09 -0.73 3.23
CA ASP A 99 0.22 -0.09 4.25
C ASP A 99 0.50 -0.65 5.65
N THR A 100 0.42 0.21 6.66
CA THR A 100 0.78 -0.12 8.05
C THR A 100 -0.28 -0.97 8.77
N ASP A 101 -1.54 -0.97 8.29
CA ASP A 101 -2.58 -1.87 8.79
C ASP A 101 -2.46 -3.28 8.19
N THR A 102 -1.23 -3.76 8.05
CA THR A 102 -0.88 -5.08 7.53
C THR A 102 0.05 -5.85 8.47
N VAL A 103 0.08 -7.15 8.28
CA VAL A 103 1.10 -8.06 8.82
C VAL A 103 1.77 -8.75 7.64
N VAL A 104 3.08 -8.57 7.48
CA VAL A 104 3.88 -9.17 6.41
C VAL A 104 4.15 -10.65 6.74
N LEU A 105 3.93 -11.55 5.78
CA LEU A 105 3.97 -13.00 5.97
C LEU A 105 4.96 -13.71 5.05
N SER A 106 5.66 -12.97 4.19
CA SER A 106 6.65 -13.50 3.24
C SER A 106 7.79 -12.52 3.00
N ASP A 107 8.90 -13.04 2.48
CA ASP A 107 9.95 -12.21 1.88
C ASP A 107 9.40 -11.47 0.66
N ILE A 108 9.57 -10.14 0.65
CA ILE A 108 9.12 -9.29 -0.47
C ILE A 108 10.17 -9.14 -1.57
N GLY A 109 11.38 -9.64 -1.38
CA GLY A 109 12.50 -9.49 -2.31
C GLY A 109 12.25 -10.08 -3.71
N PHE A 110 11.33 -11.06 -3.82
CA PHE A 110 10.93 -11.61 -5.12
C PHE A 110 10.26 -10.55 -6.02
N ALA A 111 9.56 -9.58 -5.44
CA ALA A 111 8.79 -8.59 -6.18
C ALA A 111 9.67 -7.65 -7.00
N PHE A 112 10.90 -7.36 -6.54
CA PHE A 112 11.85 -6.55 -7.30
C PHE A 112 12.25 -7.15 -8.66
N ARG A 113 12.26 -8.48 -8.78
CA ARG A 113 12.54 -9.16 -10.07
C ARG A 113 11.44 -8.94 -11.11
N LEU A 114 10.24 -8.58 -10.68
CA LEU A 114 9.13 -8.31 -11.58
C LEU A 114 9.21 -6.91 -12.20
N LEU A 115 10.04 -6.03 -11.64
CA LEU A 115 10.31 -4.70 -12.22
C LEU A 115 11.05 -4.77 -13.56
N ASP A 116 11.59 -5.91 -13.96
CA ASP A 116 12.10 -6.12 -15.33
C ASP A 116 10.97 -6.06 -16.38
N ARG A 117 9.71 -6.26 -15.96
CA ARG A 117 8.53 -6.29 -16.82
C ARG A 117 7.53 -5.19 -16.55
N PHE A 118 7.52 -4.65 -15.34
CA PHE A 118 6.51 -3.68 -14.89
C PHE A 118 7.17 -2.45 -14.31
N ASP A 119 6.57 -1.29 -14.57
CA ASP A 119 6.91 -0.04 -13.88
C ASP A 119 6.09 0.13 -12.60
N PHE A 120 4.89 -0.48 -12.59
CA PHE A 120 4.00 -0.51 -11.44
C PHE A 120 3.44 -1.92 -11.27
N LEU A 121 3.57 -2.47 -10.09
CA LEU A 121 2.98 -3.76 -9.73
C LEU A 121 2.26 -3.63 -8.38
N THR A 122 0.99 -4.01 -8.33
CA THR A 122 0.21 -4.06 -7.10
C THR A 122 0.00 -5.50 -6.66
N SER A 123 -0.59 -5.73 -5.49
CA SER A 123 -0.93 -7.09 -5.06
C SER A 123 -2.08 -7.66 -5.91
N HIS A 124 -3.17 -6.90 -6.02
CA HIS A 124 -4.38 -7.29 -6.75
C HIS A 124 -4.87 -6.15 -7.64
N SER A 125 -5.31 -6.51 -8.85
CA SER A 125 -6.05 -5.64 -9.76
C SER A 125 -7.08 -6.44 -10.55
N ASP A 126 -7.86 -5.76 -11.38
CA ASP A 126 -8.84 -6.35 -12.31
C ASP A 126 -9.96 -7.14 -11.61
N LEU A 127 -10.21 -6.86 -10.33
CA LEU A 127 -11.31 -7.45 -9.58
C LEU A 127 -12.48 -6.45 -9.45
N PRO A 128 -13.72 -6.85 -9.82
CA PRO A 128 -14.90 -5.98 -9.71
C PRO A 128 -15.09 -5.40 -8.29
N ASP A 129 -14.77 -6.19 -7.28
CA ASP A 129 -14.88 -5.76 -5.87
C ASP A 129 -13.87 -4.69 -5.49
N ILE A 130 -12.70 -4.62 -6.15
CA ILE A 130 -11.73 -3.53 -5.93
C ILE A 130 -12.16 -2.29 -6.70
N ARG A 131 -12.70 -2.45 -7.92
CA ARG A 131 -13.07 -1.32 -8.79
C ARG A 131 -14.01 -0.32 -8.08
N ARG A 132 -14.97 -0.79 -7.32
CA ARG A 132 -15.90 0.06 -6.55
C ARG A 132 -15.23 0.96 -5.49
N TRP A 133 -13.99 0.64 -5.10
CA TRP A 133 -13.18 1.42 -4.17
C TRP A 133 -12.17 2.35 -4.88
N VAL A 134 -12.26 2.40 -6.22
CA VAL A 134 -11.43 3.27 -7.07
C VAL A 134 -12.33 4.19 -7.90
N TRP A 135 -13.33 3.63 -8.57
CA TRP A 135 -14.18 4.33 -9.53
C TRP A 135 -15.67 4.16 -9.24
N LYS A 136 -16.40 5.24 -9.40
CA LYS A 136 -17.86 5.18 -9.57
C LYS A 136 -18.21 4.69 -10.98
N ASP A 137 -19.41 4.13 -11.17
CA ASP A 137 -19.82 3.61 -12.48
C ASP A 137 -19.86 4.70 -13.58
N SER A 138 -20.06 5.94 -13.19
CA SER A 138 -20.06 7.11 -14.09
C SER A 138 -18.73 7.35 -14.81
N VAL A 139 -17.62 6.76 -14.36
CA VAL A 139 -16.29 6.88 -15.02
C VAL A 139 -16.30 6.40 -16.47
N TYR A 140 -17.15 5.41 -16.80
CA TYR A 140 -17.28 4.92 -18.17
C TYR A 140 -17.92 5.95 -19.11
N ALA A 141 -18.87 6.73 -18.61
CA ALA A 141 -19.53 7.79 -19.37
C ALA A 141 -18.64 9.01 -19.56
N ALA A 142 -17.70 9.26 -18.68
CA ALA A 142 -16.73 10.36 -18.78
C ALA A 142 -15.80 10.20 -20.00
N GLY A 143 -15.56 8.98 -20.48
CA GLY A 143 -14.78 8.70 -21.70
C GLY A 143 -13.29 9.07 -21.64
N ALA A 144 -12.78 9.52 -20.49
CA ALA A 144 -11.40 9.95 -20.34
C ALA A 144 -10.40 8.79 -20.15
N LEU A 145 -10.89 7.62 -19.73
CA LEU A 145 -10.11 6.41 -19.56
C LEU A 145 -10.70 5.28 -20.42
N SER A 146 -9.83 4.46 -20.99
CA SER A 146 -10.26 3.25 -21.70
C SER A 146 -10.85 2.23 -20.72
N ARG A 147 -11.65 1.28 -21.23
CA ARG A 147 -12.19 0.18 -20.40
C ARG A 147 -11.09 -0.61 -19.70
N ARG A 148 -9.95 -0.87 -20.38
CA ARG A 148 -8.79 -1.56 -19.81
C ARG A 148 -8.23 -0.78 -18.61
N GLN A 149 -8.06 0.54 -18.72
CA GLN A 149 -7.56 1.39 -17.64
C GLN A 149 -8.51 1.39 -16.44
N VAL A 150 -9.81 1.50 -16.64
CA VAL A 150 -10.81 1.42 -15.56
C VAL A 150 -10.83 0.02 -14.93
N SER A 151 -10.72 -1.05 -15.74
CA SER A 151 -10.75 -2.43 -15.23
C SER A 151 -9.54 -2.76 -14.38
N TYR A 152 -8.37 -2.15 -14.63
CA TYR A 152 -7.16 -2.41 -13.85
C TYR A 152 -7.39 -2.23 -12.35
N SER A 153 -8.06 -1.19 -11.92
CA SER A 153 -8.40 -0.86 -10.52
C SER A 153 -7.72 -1.72 -9.47
N ALA A 154 -6.74 -1.14 -8.81
CA ALA A 154 -5.89 -1.87 -7.86
C ALA A 154 -6.05 -1.36 -6.42
N ASN A 155 -5.88 -2.25 -5.45
CA ASN A 155 -5.60 -1.86 -4.08
C ASN A 155 -4.16 -1.30 -4.00
N THR A 156 -3.99 -0.13 -3.39
CA THR A 156 -2.70 0.56 -3.30
C THR A 156 -1.98 0.37 -1.96
N GLY A 157 -2.44 -0.56 -1.14
CA GLY A 157 -1.78 -0.94 0.12
C GLY A 157 -0.51 -1.77 -0.06
N PHE A 158 -0.26 -2.27 -1.28
CA PHE A 158 1.00 -2.90 -1.69
C PHE A 158 1.32 -2.45 -3.11
N VAL A 159 2.40 -1.70 -3.27
CA VAL A 159 2.86 -1.19 -4.57
C VAL A 159 4.34 -1.42 -4.73
N VAL A 160 4.75 -2.05 -5.83
CA VAL A 160 6.15 -2.18 -6.23
C VAL A 160 6.40 -1.28 -7.43
N SER A 161 7.43 -0.45 -7.39
CA SER A 161 7.74 0.47 -8.48
C SER A 161 9.20 0.90 -8.45
N ARG A 162 9.55 1.79 -9.40
CA ARG A 162 10.86 2.44 -9.51
C ARG A 162 10.71 3.96 -9.65
N LYS A 163 11.68 4.73 -9.20
CA LYS A 163 11.66 6.20 -9.24
C LYS A 163 11.22 6.80 -10.58
N PRO A 164 11.77 6.38 -11.73
CA PRO A 164 11.43 7.01 -13.01
C PRO A 164 9.98 6.81 -13.46
N ALA A 165 9.26 5.85 -12.85
CA ALA A 165 7.90 5.51 -13.26
C ALA A 165 6.90 6.64 -12.98
N LEU A 166 7.10 7.42 -11.91
CA LEU A 166 6.22 8.51 -11.53
C LEU A 166 7.02 9.66 -10.89
N THR A 167 7.40 10.65 -11.67
CA THR A 167 8.10 11.83 -11.15
C THR A 167 7.11 12.89 -10.67
N PRO A 168 7.48 13.78 -9.74
CA PRO A 168 6.64 14.92 -9.34
C PRO A 168 6.15 15.76 -10.50
N ALA A 169 7.03 16.05 -11.47
CA ALA A 169 6.66 16.76 -12.69
C ALA A 169 5.61 16.01 -13.51
N SER A 170 5.71 14.66 -13.57
CA SER A 170 4.74 13.83 -14.28
C SER A 170 3.39 13.76 -13.57
N VAL A 171 3.38 13.84 -12.24
CA VAL A 171 2.15 13.96 -11.43
C VAL A 171 1.47 15.30 -11.70
N GLU A 172 2.21 16.41 -11.57
CA GLU A 172 1.66 17.76 -11.81
C GLU A 172 1.07 17.92 -13.22
N ALA A 173 1.73 17.38 -14.24
CA ALA A 173 1.24 17.40 -15.61
C ALA A 173 -0.11 16.67 -15.79
N ARG A 174 -0.39 15.65 -14.97
CA ARG A 174 -1.62 14.85 -15.03
C ARG A 174 -2.72 15.33 -14.10
N LEU A 175 -2.35 16.14 -13.12
CA LEU A 175 -3.26 16.56 -12.06
C LEU A 175 -4.51 17.32 -12.56
N PRO A 176 -4.44 18.22 -13.55
CA PRO A 176 -5.65 18.86 -14.09
C PRO A 176 -6.67 17.87 -14.65
N ALA A 177 -6.21 16.85 -15.38
CA ALA A 177 -7.10 15.83 -15.93
C ALA A 177 -7.62 14.88 -14.85
N ALA A 178 -6.81 14.56 -13.83
CA ALA A 178 -7.25 13.80 -12.67
C ALA A 178 -8.34 14.52 -11.87
N LEU A 179 -8.18 15.84 -11.65
CA LEU A 179 -9.19 16.68 -10.97
C LEU A 179 -10.49 16.77 -11.76
N ALA A 180 -10.44 16.83 -13.10
CA ALA A 180 -11.63 16.79 -13.94
C ALA A 180 -12.40 15.46 -13.81
N LEU A 181 -11.73 14.37 -13.39
CA LEU A 181 -12.34 13.07 -13.13
C LEU A 181 -12.72 12.85 -11.66
N ALA A 182 -12.48 13.80 -10.76
CA ALA A 182 -12.67 13.61 -9.32
C ALA A 182 -14.11 13.20 -8.94
N GLU A 183 -15.12 13.70 -9.64
CA GLU A 183 -16.53 13.32 -9.40
C GLU A 183 -16.81 11.84 -9.71
N HIS A 184 -15.99 11.22 -10.56
CA HIS A 184 -16.07 9.79 -10.94
C HIS A 184 -15.16 8.89 -10.10
N MET A 185 -14.36 9.45 -9.20
CA MET A 185 -13.50 8.76 -8.27
C MET A 185 -14.24 8.41 -6.98
N GLU A 186 -13.86 7.28 -6.34
CA GLU A 186 -14.34 6.93 -5.00
C GLU A 186 -13.41 7.56 -3.95
N LEU A 187 -13.59 8.85 -3.71
CA LEU A 187 -12.70 9.65 -2.85
C LEU A 187 -12.79 9.30 -1.35
N SER A 188 -13.76 8.47 -0.93
CA SER A 188 -13.76 7.91 0.44
C SER A 188 -12.57 6.96 0.68
N CYS A 189 -11.90 6.52 -0.40
CA CYS A 189 -10.66 5.74 -0.37
C CYS A 189 -9.40 6.62 -0.54
N TYR A 190 -9.53 7.90 -0.24
CA TYR A 190 -8.44 8.88 -0.15
C TYR A 190 -7.59 8.97 -1.43
N GLU A 191 -6.30 8.61 -1.37
CA GLU A 191 -5.35 8.71 -2.48
C GLU A 191 -5.49 7.57 -3.50
N GLN A 192 -6.14 6.46 -3.16
CA GLN A 192 -6.20 5.26 -3.99
C GLN A 192 -6.73 5.53 -5.41
N PRO A 193 -7.83 6.29 -5.62
CA PRO A 193 -8.31 6.63 -6.96
C PRO A 193 -7.30 7.44 -7.77
N LEU A 194 -6.67 8.45 -7.15
CA LEU A 194 -5.64 9.23 -7.81
C LEU A 194 -4.44 8.38 -8.20
N LEU A 195 -3.95 7.53 -7.29
CA LEU A 195 -2.80 6.67 -7.57
C LEU A 195 -3.12 5.67 -8.70
N ASN A 196 -4.33 5.10 -8.73
CA ASN A 196 -4.79 4.29 -9.86
C ASN A 196 -4.80 5.07 -11.18
N TYR A 197 -5.33 6.30 -11.17
CA TYR A 197 -5.29 7.18 -12.35
C TYR A 197 -3.85 7.42 -12.84
N LEU A 198 -2.94 7.74 -11.92
CA LEU A 198 -1.54 7.99 -12.25
C LEU A 198 -0.87 6.75 -12.84
N ILE A 199 -1.08 5.57 -12.24
CA ILE A 199 -0.55 4.29 -12.74
C ILE A 199 -0.99 4.03 -14.19
N VAL A 200 -2.29 4.09 -14.46
CA VAL A 200 -2.81 3.73 -15.79
C VAL A 200 -2.58 4.78 -16.86
N THR A 201 -2.16 6.00 -16.48
CA THR A 201 -1.86 7.10 -17.41
C THR A 201 -0.37 7.44 -17.50
N ALA A 202 0.50 6.82 -16.70
CA ALA A 202 1.94 7.10 -16.70
C ALA A 202 2.63 6.74 -18.02
N GLY A 203 2.05 5.84 -18.82
CA GLY A 203 2.64 5.37 -20.09
C GLY A 203 3.61 4.19 -19.93
N GLY A 204 3.81 3.70 -18.69
CA GLY A 204 4.59 2.51 -18.38
C GLY A 204 3.77 1.23 -18.31
N GLU A 205 4.45 0.10 -18.11
CA GLU A 205 3.80 -1.20 -17.93
C GLU A 205 3.29 -1.35 -16.49
N TYR A 206 2.04 -1.75 -16.33
CA TYR A 206 1.42 -1.96 -15.02
C TYR A 206 0.70 -3.31 -14.93
N GLY A 207 0.67 -3.87 -13.74
CA GLY A 207 0.04 -5.17 -13.47
C GLY A 207 -0.13 -5.46 -11.99
N SER A 208 -0.44 -6.71 -11.66
CA SER A 208 -0.55 -7.16 -10.28
C SER A 208 0.06 -8.55 -10.07
N LEU A 209 0.41 -8.88 -8.84
CA LEU A 209 0.87 -10.22 -8.47
C LEU A 209 -0.18 -11.28 -8.81
N LEU A 210 -1.47 -10.98 -8.59
CA LEU A 210 -2.57 -11.85 -8.98
C LEU A 210 -2.57 -12.09 -10.50
N GLY A 211 -2.42 -11.03 -11.30
CA GLY A 211 -2.35 -11.13 -12.76
C GLY A 211 -1.14 -11.94 -13.23
N VAL A 212 0.03 -11.75 -12.62
CA VAL A 212 1.24 -12.56 -12.91
C VAL A 212 1.02 -14.02 -12.54
N ALA A 213 0.44 -14.32 -11.37
CA ALA A 213 0.14 -15.68 -10.94
C ALA A 213 -0.82 -16.38 -11.92
N ALA A 214 -1.88 -15.68 -12.35
CA ALA A 214 -2.84 -16.19 -13.32
C ALA A 214 -2.20 -16.46 -14.69
N ALA A 215 -1.43 -15.51 -15.22
CA ALA A 215 -0.79 -15.63 -16.52
C ALA A 215 0.29 -16.71 -16.59
N THR A 216 0.97 -16.98 -15.48
CA THR A 216 2.04 -17.99 -15.41
C THR A 216 1.57 -19.35 -14.91
N GLY A 217 0.34 -19.43 -14.39
CA GLY A 217 -0.16 -20.62 -13.68
C GLY A 217 0.62 -20.93 -12.40
N SER A 218 1.36 -19.94 -11.87
CA SER A 218 2.24 -20.16 -10.72
C SER A 218 1.53 -19.93 -9.39
N TRP A 219 1.31 -21.02 -8.68
CA TRP A 219 0.79 -21.00 -7.30
C TRP A 219 1.86 -20.66 -6.24
N ARG A 220 3.09 -20.34 -6.66
CA ARG A 220 4.20 -19.99 -5.77
C ARG A 220 4.34 -18.50 -5.51
N ILE A 221 3.63 -17.65 -6.28
CA ILE A 221 3.63 -16.19 -6.06
C ILE A 221 2.81 -15.91 -4.80
N PRO A 222 3.41 -15.30 -3.77
CA PRO A 222 2.67 -14.92 -2.57
C PRO A 222 1.65 -13.83 -2.89
N LEU A 223 0.43 -13.97 -2.37
CA LEU A 223 -0.66 -13.03 -2.60
C LEU A 223 -1.13 -12.40 -1.28
N GLU A 224 -1.58 -11.16 -1.37
CA GLU A 224 -2.25 -10.47 -0.28
C GLU A 224 -3.50 -11.23 0.16
N ARG A 225 -3.77 -11.21 1.46
CA ARG A 225 -5.01 -11.69 2.07
C ARG A 225 -5.73 -10.53 2.73
N TRP A 226 -7.02 -10.47 2.56
CA TRP A 226 -7.83 -9.44 3.20
C TRP A 226 -8.53 -9.98 4.42
N ALA A 227 -8.42 -9.27 5.53
CA ALA A 227 -9.05 -9.66 6.79
C ALA A 227 -10.59 -9.67 6.71
N GLY A 228 -11.17 -8.98 5.73
CA GLY A 228 -12.61 -9.05 5.42
C GLY A 228 -13.05 -10.40 4.84
N ASP A 229 -12.15 -11.20 4.28
CA ASP A 229 -12.44 -12.57 3.80
C ASP A 229 -12.50 -13.53 5.00
N ARG A 230 -13.71 -13.95 5.34
CA ARG A 230 -14.00 -14.83 6.50
C ARG A 230 -13.72 -16.31 6.21
N SER A 231 -13.32 -16.67 5.00
CA SER A 231 -12.98 -18.06 4.62
C SER A 231 -11.57 -18.49 5.03
N LEU A 232 -10.73 -17.53 5.45
CA LEU A 232 -9.35 -17.80 5.86
C LEU A 232 -9.30 -18.49 7.24
N SER A 233 -8.24 -19.23 7.47
CA SER A 233 -7.89 -19.78 8.79
C SER A 233 -6.52 -19.29 9.22
N VAL A 234 -6.37 -19.01 10.51
CA VAL A 234 -5.11 -18.58 11.11
C VAL A 234 -4.69 -19.57 12.18
N ARG A 235 -3.43 -19.94 12.22
CA ARG A 235 -2.83 -20.80 13.26
C ARG A 235 -1.37 -20.41 13.45
N ASP A 236 -0.95 -20.24 14.70
CA ASP A 236 0.46 -19.99 15.08
C ASP A 236 1.13 -18.88 14.25
N GLY A 237 0.46 -17.71 14.13
CA GLY A 237 0.96 -16.56 13.39
C GLY A 237 1.01 -16.73 11.87
N ARG A 238 0.24 -17.67 11.30
CA ARG A 238 0.23 -17.98 9.86
C ARG A 238 -1.18 -18.12 9.32
N VAL A 239 -1.36 -17.74 8.06
CA VAL A 239 -2.57 -18.10 7.31
C VAL A 239 -2.39 -19.50 6.76
N VAL A 240 -3.35 -20.39 7.03
CA VAL A 240 -3.32 -21.79 6.63
C VAL A 240 -4.48 -22.14 5.70
N GLY A 241 -4.35 -23.26 4.97
CA GLY A 241 -5.41 -23.77 4.09
C GLY A 241 -5.51 -23.07 2.72
N SER A 242 -4.66 -22.08 2.45
CA SER A 242 -4.61 -21.41 1.14
C SER A 242 -3.71 -22.19 0.16
N ARG A 243 -4.09 -22.21 -1.13
CA ARG A 243 -3.29 -22.82 -2.21
C ARG A 243 -2.03 -22.02 -2.53
N THR A 244 -2.06 -20.71 -2.37
CA THR A 244 -0.91 -19.83 -2.63
C THR A 244 -0.33 -19.35 -1.31
N PRO A 245 0.99 -19.09 -1.21
CA PRO A 245 1.57 -18.45 -0.04
C PRO A 245 0.89 -17.10 0.23
N SER A 246 0.85 -16.70 1.49
CA SER A 246 0.35 -15.38 1.87
C SER A 246 1.49 -14.38 1.88
N LEU A 247 1.34 -13.26 1.14
CA LEU A 247 2.27 -12.15 1.11
C LEU A 247 2.17 -11.34 2.40
N LEU A 248 0.96 -10.94 2.69
CA LEU A 248 0.58 -10.18 3.87
C LEU A 248 -0.91 -10.40 4.18
N MET A 249 -1.31 -10.12 5.40
CA MET A 249 -2.71 -9.94 5.81
C MET A 249 -2.98 -8.44 5.92
N HIS A 250 -4.02 -7.95 5.25
CA HIS A 250 -4.39 -6.54 5.19
C HIS A 250 -5.77 -6.32 5.81
N TRP A 251 -5.86 -5.43 6.78
CA TRP A 251 -7.11 -5.07 7.45
C TRP A 251 -7.83 -3.89 6.81
N ALA A 252 -7.63 -3.59 5.55
CA ALA A 252 -8.16 -2.47 4.76
C ALA A 252 -9.50 -1.92 5.29
N GLY A 253 -9.47 -0.92 6.19
CA GLY A 253 -10.63 -0.30 6.80
C GLY A 253 -11.35 -1.13 7.90
N GLU A 254 -10.94 -2.37 8.20
CA GLU A 254 -11.58 -3.20 9.22
C GLU A 254 -11.46 -2.62 10.64
N TRP A 255 -10.33 -1.98 10.96
CA TRP A 255 -10.12 -1.30 12.24
C TRP A 255 -11.10 -0.13 12.45
N ALA A 256 -11.29 0.68 11.41
CA ALA A 256 -12.25 1.79 11.44
C ALA A 256 -13.69 1.27 11.55
N ARG A 257 -14.02 0.21 10.78
CA ARG A 257 -15.32 -0.44 10.81
C ARG A 257 -15.61 -1.06 12.18
N ALA A 258 -14.65 -1.75 12.78
CA ALA A 258 -14.79 -2.33 14.11
C ALA A 258 -15.07 -1.25 15.17
N ARG A 259 -14.32 -0.14 15.14
CA ARG A 259 -14.57 1.00 16.04
C ARG A 259 -15.97 1.60 15.87
N ALA A 260 -16.41 1.78 14.64
CA ALA A 260 -17.71 2.39 14.34
C ALA A 260 -18.91 1.49 14.69
N THR A 261 -18.74 0.17 14.65
CA THR A 261 -19.86 -0.78 14.78
C THR A 261 -19.81 -1.66 16.04
N GLY A 262 -18.72 -1.59 16.82
CA GLY A 262 -18.48 -2.49 17.96
C GLY A 262 -18.23 -3.96 17.56
N ARG A 263 -18.01 -4.25 16.26
CA ARG A 263 -17.75 -5.61 15.80
C ARG A 263 -16.32 -6.03 16.14
N GLN A 264 -16.14 -7.34 16.32
CA GLN A 264 -14.82 -7.92 16.51
C GLN A 264 -13.98 -7.75 15.25
N ILE A 265 -12.70 -7.41 15.45
CA ILE A 265 -11.72 -7.33 14.37
C ILE A 265 -11.41 -8.74 13.87
N PRO A 266 -11.51 -8.99 12.56
CA PRO A 266 -11.20 -10.31 11.99
C PRO A 266 -9.73 -10.65 12.18
N TYR A 267 -9.46 -11.92 12.49
CA TYR A 267 -8.08 -12.44 12.61
C TYR A 267 -7.19 -11.57 13.52
N VAL A 268 -7.78 -11.01 14.57
CA VAL A 268 -7.06 -10.18 15.55
C VAL A 268 -5.92 -10.96 16.20
N GLU A 269 -6.07 -12.27 16.37
CA GLU A 269 -5.04 -13.18 16.91
C GLU A 269 -3.77 -13.20 16.07
N LEU A 270 -3.86 -13.03 14.74
CA LEU A 270 -2.68 -12.90 13.86
C LEU A 270 -1.97 -11.59 14.10
N TRP A 271 -2.73 -10.49 14.21
CA TRP A 271 -2.19 -9.18 14.53
C TRP A 271 -1.55 -9.17 15.93
N GLU A 272 -2.23 -9.72 16.95
CA GLU A 272 -1.70 -9.81 18.32
C GLU A 272 -0.41 -10.64 18.39
N HIS A 273 -0.33 -11.74 17.65
CA HIS A 273 0.89 -12.56 17.56
C HIS A 273 2.09 -11.69 17.15
N TYR A 274 1.97 -10.91 16.08
CA TYR A 274 3.07 -10.06 15.63
C TYR A 274 3.24 -8.82 16.50
N ARG A 275 2.15 -8.25 17.06
CA ARG A 275 2.25 -7.11 17.96
C ARG A 275 3.11 -7.41 19.18
N ARG A 276 3.06 -8.65 19.68
CA ARG A 276 3.78 -9.11 20.87
C ARG A 276 5.06 -9.90 20.57
N LEU A 277 5.46 -10.04 19.33
CA LEU A 277 6.56 -10.93 18.92
C LEU A 277 7.89 -10.63 19.62
N ARG A 278 8.14 -9.38 20.02
CA ARG A 278 9.35 -8.94 20.72
C ARG A 278 9.11 -8.60 22.19
N GLU A 279 7.92 -8.77 22.70
CA GLU A 279 7.67 -8.62 24.14
C GLU A 279 8.35 -9.78 24.88
N PRO A 280 9.00 -9.52 26.05
CA PRO A 280 9.53 -10.61 26.88
C PRO A 280 8.42 -11.57 27.26
N VAL A 281 8.68 -12.87 27.11
CA VAL A 281 7.77 -13.89 27.65
C VAL A 281 7.83 -13.76 29.18
N GLY A 282 6.75 -13.22 29.80
CA GLY A 282 6.60 -13.06 31.25
C GLY A 282 6.49 -14.39 31.98
#